data_8b97dd83d54c69a4fb3d5875830fbece
#
_entry.id   8b97dd83d54c69a4fb3d5875830fbece
#
_cell.length_a   1.000
_cell.length_b   1.000
_cell.length_c   1.000
_cell.angle_alpha   90.00
_cell.angle_beta   90.00
_cell.angle_gamma   90.00
#
_symmetry.space_group_name_H-M   'P 1'
#
loop_
_entity.id
_entity.type
_entity.pdbx_description
1 polymer ?
#
loop_
_entity_poly.entity_id
_entity_poly.type
_entity_poly.pdbx_seq_one_letter_code
_entity_poly.pdbx_strand_id
1 'polypeptide(L)'
;VLGFQRDDILDYVFNNIKIKPEIAESIVENEDLYLNNATYKLSDTLYEMTGYKNIFALSGSDANEGAIKLASAYQKIIGQNKRTKIVCFENSYHGSTFLNYNMGDSLFEDPLYTMKPYNEVIRLKRDFDPSSVNWDEVMCIMVETCSYGQQLRPNSQDFWDKITQIQHGGVVLILDDIFIGGGKTGTFVGWRNLPVMPDIFTMGKAITAGFFPLSATMYGPKIAEVLP
;
A
#
# COMPACT_ATOMS: atom_id res chain seq x y z
N VAL A 1 -12.60 3.70 -13.60
CA VAL A 1 -13.68 2.93 -12.97
C VAL A 1 -14.59 2.44 -14.07
N LEU A 2 -14.92 1.15 -14.06
CA LEU A 2 -15.69 0.49 -15.13
C LEU A 2 -17.20 0.84 -15.11
N GLY A 3 -17.66 1.65 -14.17
CA GLY A 3 -19.06 1.99 -13.95
C GLY A 3 -19.82 0.96 -13.11
N PHE A 4 -21.08 1.24 -12.84
CA PHE A 4 -21.99 0.34 -12.15
C PHE A 4 -22.74 -0.53 -13.16
N GLN A 5 -23.20 -1.71 -12.75
CA GLN A 5 -24.04 -2.61 -13.55
C GLN A 5 -23.37 -3.11 -14.84
N ARG A 6 -22.18 -3.66 -14.71
CA ARG A 6 -21.49 -4.39 -15.79
C ARG A 6 -21.94 -5.85 -15.76
N ASP A 7 -23.08 -6.13 -16.42
CA ASP A 7 -23.66 -7.47 -16.50
C ASP A 7 -22.70 -8.48 -17.14
N ASP A 8 -21.90 -8.05 -18.10
CA ASP A 8 -20.87 -8.87 -18.74
C ASP A 8 -19.81 -9.39 -17.74
N ILE A 9 -19.41 -8.56 -16.74
CA ILE A 9 -18.49 -8.97 -15.68
C ILE A 9 -19.19 -9.91 -14.70
N LEU A 10 -20.44 -9.60 -14.32
CA LEU A 10 -21.22 -10.44 -13.42
C LEU A 10 -21.48 -11.81 -14.04
N ASP A 11 -21.90 -11.86 -15.30
CA ASP A 11 -22.12 -13.09 -16.05
C ASP A 11 -20.82 -13.93 -16.15
N TYR A 12 -19.70 -13.29 -16.45
CA TYR A 12 -18.40 -13.97 -16.46
C TYR A 12 -18.10 -14.59 -15.10
N VAL A 13 -18.25 -13.84 -14.02
CA VAL A 13 -17.99 -14.31 -12.65
C VAL A 13 -18.94 -15.46 -12.30
N PHE A 14 -20.24 -15.31 -12.48
CA PHE A 14 -21.22 -16.36 -12.15
C PHE A 14 -21.01 -17.63 -12.96
N ASN A 15 -20.61 -17.52 -14.21
CA ASN A 15 -20.33 -18.68 -15.05
C ASN A 15 -19.01 -19.37 -14.64
N ASN A 16 -18.04 -18.63 -14.12
CA ASN A 16 -16.74 -19.19 -13.75
C ASN A 16 -16.66 -19.65 -12.27
N ILE A 17 -17.49 -19.13 -11.36
CA ILE A 17 -17.59 -19.64 -9.97
C ILE A 17 -18.00 -21.13 -9.94
N LYS A 18 -18.73 -21.62 -10.95
CA LYS A 18 -19.10 -23.04 -11.05
C LYS A 18 -17.98 -23.95 -11.54
N ILE A 19 -16.94 -23.39 -12.10
CA ILE A 19 -15.74 -24.12 -12.49
C ILE A 19 -14.98 -24.41 -11.22
N LYS A 20 -14.72 -25.72 -10.95
CA LYS A 20 -13.84 -26.11 -9.85
C LYS A 20 -12.59 -25.24 -9.92
N PRO A 21 -12.20 -24.56 -8.83
CA PRO A 21 -10.93 -23.85 -8.83
C PRO A 21 -9.85 -24.84 -9.29
N GLU A 22 -9.21 -24.55 -10.42
CA GLU A 22 -7.98 -25.23 -10.77
C GLU A 22 -6.97 -24.84 -9.70
N ILE A 23 -6.82 -25.72 -8.71
CA ILE A 23 -5.77 -25.58 -7.71
C ILE A 23 -4.49 -25.83 -8.46
N ALA A 24 -3.75 -24.76 -8.75
CA ALA A 24 -2.41 -24.93 -9.26
C ALA A 24 -1.61 -25.59 -8.16
N GLU A 25 -1.23 -26.83 -8.38
CA GLU A 25 -0.20 -27.50 -7.59
C GLU A 25 1.14 -26.83 -7.87
N SER A 26 1.38 -25.68 -7.29
CA SER A 26 2.73 -25.21 -7.08
C SER A 26 3.12 -25.61 -5.65
N ILE A 27 3.68 -26.76 -5.54
CA ILE A 27 4.45 -27.16 -4.38
C ILE A 27 5.68 -26.23 -4.36
N VAL A 28 5.62 -25.16 -3.61
CA VAL A 28 6.85 -24.56 -3.10
C VAL A 28 7.37 -25.58 -2.09
N GLU A 29 8.51 -26.17 -2.36
CA GLU A 29 9.12 -27.15 -1.48
C GLU A 29 9.13 -26.61 -0.05
N ASN A 30 8.36 -27.26 0.82
CA ASN A 30 8.20 -27.07 2.26
C ASN A 30 7.03 -26.23 2.80
N GLU A 31 6.11 -25.65 1.99
CA GLU A 31 4.89 -25.06 2.53
C GLU A 31 3.70 -25.36 1.60
N ASP A 32 2.61 -25.89 2.15
CA ASP A 32 1.35 -26.15 1.45
C ASP A 32 0.60 -24.86 1.10
N LEU A 33 1.18 -24.04 0.22
CA LEU A 33 0.57 -22.82 -0.28
C LEU A 33 -0.14 -23.12 -1.61
N TYR A 34 -1.46 -23.27 -1.55
CA TYR A 34 -2.29 -23.46 -2.72
C TYR A 34 -2.68 -22.09 -3.33
N LEU A 35 -2.11 -21.77 -4.47
CA LEU A 35 -2.52 -20.62 -5.29
C LEU A 35 -3.27 -21.12 -6.54
N ASN A 36 -4.36 -20.46 -6.90
CA ASN A 36 -5.07 -20.78 -8.13
C ASN A 36 -4.48 -20.03 -9.35
N ASN A 37 -4.72 -20.56 -10.55
CA ASN A 37 -4.21 -19.98 -11.80
C ASN A 37 -4.63 -18.53 -12.04
N ALA A 38 -5.81 -18.12 -11.55
CA ALA A 38 -6.27 -16.74 -11.66
C ALA A 38 -5.42 -15.78 -10.81
N THR A 39 -4.97 -16.21 -9.64
CA THR A 39 -4.07 -15.44 -8.77
C THR A 39 -2.72 -15.22 -9.46
N TYR A 40 -2.14 -16.26 -10.07
CA TYR A 40 -0.89 -16.11 -10.82
C TYR A 40 -1.03 -15.16 -12.00
N LYS A 41 -2.06 -15.34 -12.83
CA LYS A 41 -2.31 -14.47 -13.98
C LYS A 41 -2.51 -13.01 -13.56
N LEU A 42 -3.22 -12.77 -12.47
CA LEU A 42 -3.39 -11.41 -11.96
C LEU A 42 -2.06 -10.85 -11.46
N SER A 43 -1.27 -11.65 -10.74
CA SER A 43 0.05 -11.25 -10.26
C SER A 43 0.97 -10.85 -11.41
N ASP A 44 1.06 -11.68 -12.46
CA ASP A 44 1.87 -11.41 -13.65
C ASP A 44 1.38 -10.15 -14.37
N THR A 45 0.06 -10.02 -14.56
CA THR A 45 -0.51 -8.82 -15.19
C THR A 45 -0.17 -7.54 -14.43
N LEU A 46 -0.28 -7.57 -13.11
CA LEU A 46 0.08 -6.43 -12.28
C LEU A 46 1.58 -6.12 -12.35
N TYR A 47 2.42 -7.16 -12.38
CA TYR A 47 3.86 -6.99 -12.55
C TYR A 47 4.20 -6.37 -13.91
N GLU A 48 3.63 -6.87 -15.00
CA GLU A 48 3.81 -6.31 -16.35
C GLU A 48 3.38 -4.84 -16.43
N MET A 49 2.27 -4.49 -15.78
CA MET A 49 1.76 -3.12 -15.79
C MET A 49 2.55 -2.15 -14.92
N THR A 50 3.17 -2.62 -13.83
CA THR A 50 3.75 -1.74 -12.80
C THR A 50 5.25 -1.89 -12.62
N GLY A 51 5.82 -3.06 -12.89
CA GLY A 51 7.20 -3.44 -12.55
C GLY A 51 7.39 -3.82 -11.08
N TYR A 52 6.30 -3.97 -10.33
CA TYR A 52 6.32 -4.30 -8.90
C TYR A 52 5.79 -5.70 -8.65
N LYS A 53 6.46 -6.46 -7.79
CA LYS A 53 5.91 -7.71 -7.25
C LYS A 53 4.75 -7.40 -6.33
N ASN A 54 3.91 -8.39 -6.04
CA ASN A 54 2.69 -8.14 -5.27
C ASN A 54 2.37 -9.26 -4.28
N ILE A 55 1.65 -8.88 -3.22
CA ILE A 55 1.02 -9.76 -2.24
C ILE A 55 -0.44 -9.34 -2.15
N PHE A 56 -1.36 -10.27 -2.36
CA PHE A 56 -2.78 -9.97 -2.28
C PHE A 56 -3.29 -9.95 -0.85
N ALA A 57 -4.27 -9.10 -0.61
CA ALA A 57 -4.97 -8.93 0.66
C ALA A 57 -6.47 -8.73 0.40
N LEU A 58 -7.30 -8.92 1.42
CA LEU A 58 -8.75 -8.79 1.30
C LEU A 58 -9.21 -7.33 1.37
N SER A 59 -8.52 -6.50 2.14
CA SER A 59 -8.87 -5.10 2.33
C SER A 59 -7.68 -4.17 2.13
N GLY A 60 -7.97 -2.89 1.86
CA GLY A 60 -6.94 -1.86 1.81
C GLY A 60 -6.16 -1.72 3.11
N SER A 61 -6.84 -1.89 4.24
CA SER A 61 -6.20 -1.90 5.56
C SER A 61 -5.18 -3.03 5.67
N ASP A 62 -5.53 -4.25 5.24
CA ASP A 62 -4.60 -5.38 5.26
C ASP A 62 -3.41 -5.16 4.32
N ALA A 63 -3.65 -4.55 3.15
CA ALA A 63 -2.58 -4.22 2.22
C ALA A 63 -1.60 -3.19 2.83
N ASN A 64 -2.11 -2.17 3.53
CA ASN A 64 -1.28 -1.18 4.22
C ASN A 64 -0.48 -1.81 5.37
N GLU A 65 -1.07 -2.70 6.16
CA GLU A 65 -0.32 -3.46 7.16
C GLU A 65 0.74 -4.38 6.55
N GLY A 66 0.43 -5.00 5.42
CA GLY A 66 1.37 -5.75 4.60
C GLY A 66 2.57 -4.91 4.17
N ALA A 67 2.33 -3.68 3.70
CA ALA A 67 3.37 -2.74 3.30
C ALA A 67 4.31 -2.39 4.47
N ILE A 68 3.74 -2.14 5.66
CA ILE A 68 4.53 -1.84 6.86
C ILE A 68 5.35 -3.06 7.29
N LYS A 69 4.78 -4.28 7.22
CA LYS A 69 5.51 -5.52 7.51
C LYS A 69 6.70 -5.72 6.56
N LEU A 70 6.51 -5.48 5.26
CA LEU A 70 7.60 -5.55 4.28
C LEU A 70 8.70 -4.51 4.57
N ALA A 71 8.32 -3.28 4.88
CA ALA A 71 9.28 -2.24 5.27
C ALA A 71 10.09 -2.64 6.53
N SER A 72 9.42 -3.22 7.53
CA SER A 72 10.06 -3.72 8.74
C SER A 72 11.04 -4.86 8.44
N ALA A 73 10.62 -5.83 7.64
CA ALA A 73 11.47 -6.96 7.25
C ALA A 73 12.70 -6.46 6.48
N TYR A 74 12.50 -5.59 5.49
CA TYR A 74 13.57 -4.97 4.72
C TYR A 74 14.61 -4.29 5.61
N GLN A 75 14.18 -3.39 6.51
CA GLN A 75 15.09 -2.66 7.39
C GLN A 75 15.91 -3.60 8.29
N LYS A 76 15.27 -4.67 8.80
CA LYS A 76 15.97 -5.68 9.63
C LYS A 76 17.01 -6.46 8.83
N ILE A 77 16.68 -6.89 7.62
CA ILE A 77 17.60 -7.69 6.78
C ILE A 77 18.81 -6.89 6.37
N ILE A 78 18.64 -5.60 6.08
CA ILE A 78 19.79 -4.71 5.77
C ILE A 78 20.52 -4.17 7.02
N GLY A 79 20.21 -4.72 8.21
CA GLY A 79 20.89 -4.37 9.46
C GLY A 79 20.48 -3.06 10.13
N GLN A 80 19.40 -2.43 9.66
CA GLN A 80 18.89 -1.16 10.21
C GLN A 80 17.89 -1.37 11.36
N ASN A 81 18.25 -2.19 12.35
CA ASN A 81 17.37 -2.64 13.44
C ASN A 81 16.83 -1.51 14.33
N LYS A 82 17.46 -0.35 14.35
CA LYS A 82 17.01 0.83 15.10
C LYS A 82 15.87 1.58 14.40
N ARG A 83 15.63 1.32 13.12
CA ARG A 83 14.54 1.92 12.34
C ARG A 83 13.22 1.20 12.64
N THR A 84 12.47 1.72 13.61
CA THR A 84 11.22 1.10 14.09
C THR A 84 10.02 2.04 14.03
N LYS A 85 10.23 3.35 13.88
CA LYS A 85 9.18 4.35 13.87
C LYS A 85 8.52 4.47 12.50
N ILE A 86 7.25 4.82 12.50
CA ILE A 86 6.44 5.04 11.30
C ILE A 86 6.07 6.52 11.24
N VAL A 87 6.28 7.15 10.10
CA VAL A 87 5.82 8.52 9.85
C VAL A 87 4.60 8.48 8.94
N CYS A 88 3.58 9.25 9.29
CA CYS A 88 2.39 9.53 8.49
C CYS A 88 2.01 11.00 8.61
N PHE A 89 0.91 11.41 7.99
CA PHE A 89 0.53 12.82 7.93
C PHE A 89 -0.85 13.08 8.53
N GLU A 90 -1.02 14.28 9.11
CA GLU A 90 -2.33 14.77 9.51
C GLU A 90 -3.30 14.78 8.31
N ASN A 91 -4.58 14.61 8.59
CA ASN A 91 -5.65 14.50 7.60
C ASN A 91 -5.45 13.34 6.60
N SER A 92 -4.85 12.24 7.05
CA SER A 92 -4.68 11.00 6.28
C SER A 92 -5.60 9.90 6.80
N TYR A 93 -5.95 8.98 5.90
CA TYR A 93 -6.68 7.76 6.24
C TYR A 93 -6.02 6.54 5.60
N HIS A 94 -5.58 5.61 6.42
CA HIS A 94 -4.87 4.41 5.97
C HIS A 94 -5.61 3.10 6.28
N GLY A 95 -6.80 3.18 6.82
CA GLY A 95 -7.64 2.03 7.15
C GLY A 95 -8.02 1.94 8.62
N SER A 96 -8.70 0.86 8.98
CA SER A 96 -9.33 0.67 10.30
C SER A 96 -8.84 -0.58 11.05
N THR A 97 -7.79 -1.26 10.57
CA THR A 97 -7.10 -2.29 11.34
C THR A 97 -6.26 -1.63 12.45
N PHE A 98 -5.80 -2.43 13.40
CA PHE A 98 -5.19 -1.95 14.64
C PHE A 98 -4.10 -0.88 14.43
N LEU A 99 -3.12 -1.13 13.54
CA LEU A 99 -2.03 -0.18 13.31
C LEU A 99 -2.49 0.99 12.44
N ASN A 100 -3.23 0.72 11.37
CA ASN A 100 -3.69 1.75 10.45
C ASN A 100 -4.65 2.75 11.10
N TYR A 101 -5.49 2.30 12.04
CA TYR A 101 -6.36 3.17 12.81
C TYR A 101 -5.56 4.20 13.61
N ASN A 102 -4.44 3.77 14.19
CA ASN A 102 -3.53 4.65 14.93
C ASN A 102 -2.65 5.55 14.04
N MET A 103 -2.66 5.32 12.73
CA MET A 103 -1.97 6.15 11.73
C MET A 103 -2.91 7.19 11.11
N GLY A 104 -4.21 7.02 11.26
CA GLY A 104 -5.22 7.98 10.79
C GLY A 104 -5.20 9.29 11.56
N ASP A 105 -6.04 10.22 11.12
CA ASP A 105 -6.21 11.51 11.77
C ASP A 105 -7.46 11.55 12.63
N SER A 106 -7.48 12.53 13.52
CA SER A 106 -8.59 12.87 14.43
C SER A 106 -9.97 12.99 13.78
N LEU A 107 -10.05 13.23 12.47
CA LEU A 107 -11.32 13.21 11.72
C LEU A 107 -11.95 11.81 11.65
N PHE A 108 -11.13 10.76 11.81
CA PHE A 108 -11.55 9.36 11.71
C PHE A 108 -11.26 8.57 12.99
N GLU A 109 -10.59 9.19 13.96
CA GLU A 109 -10.26 8.58 15.24
C GLU A 109 -11.36 8.86 16.28
N ASP A 110 -11.94 7.80 16.79
CA ASP A 110 -12.69 7.86 18.04
C ASP A 110 -11.74 7.45 19.18
N PRO A 111 -11.49 8.30 20.19
CA PRO A 111 -10.62 7.97 21.32
C PRO A 111 -11.01 6.68 22.05
N LEU A 112 -12.27 6.27 21.92
CA LEU A 112 -12.77 5.02 22.49
C LEU A 112 -12.09 3.78 21.91
N TYR A 113 -11.69 3.83 20.64
CA TYR A 113 -11.08 2.71 19.91
C TYR A 113 -9.57 2.86 19.72
N THR A 114 -8.99 3.97 20.20
CA THR A 114 -7.55 4.22 20.08
C THR A 114 -6.79 3.34 21.06
N MET A 115 -5.86 2.55 20.56
CA MET A 115 -4.96 1.72 21.35
C MET A 115 -3.51 2.09 21.07
N LYS A 116 -2.63 1.94 22.05
CA LYS A 116 -1.20 2.20 21.85
C LYS A 116 -0.60 1.14 20.93
N PRO A 117 -0.13 1.49 19.73
CA PRO A 117 0.50 0.54 18.83
C PRO A 117 1.88 0.11 19.35
N TYR A 118 2.37 -1.03 18.89
CA TYR A 118 3.72 -1.51 19.21
C TYR A 118 4.80 -0.57 18.65
N ASN A 119 4.62 -0.09 17.43
CA ASN A 119 5.52 0.88 16.81
C ASN A 119 5.10 2.31 17.18
N GLU A 120 6.10 3.18 17.37
CA GLU A 120 5.84 4.61 17.51
C GLU A 120 5.39 5.19 16.16
N VAL A 121 4.25 5.86 16.18
CA VAL A 121 3.70 6.57 15.01
C VAL A 121 3.92 8.06 15.22
N ILE A 122 4.62 8.68 14.28
CA ILE A 122 4.87 10.13 14.24
C ILE A 122 3.96 10.72 13.16
N ARG A 123 3.06 11.62 13.57
CA ARG A 123 2.19 12.35 12.64
C ARG A 123 2.76 13.73 12.37
N LEU A 124 2.92 14.06 11.11
CA LEU A 124 3.47 15.34 10.68
C LEU A 124 2.44 16.15 9.90
N LYS A 125 2.57 17.47 9.94
CA LYS A 125 1.90 18.35 9.00
C LYS A 125 2.59 18.30 7.63
N ARG A 126 1.87 18.66 6.57
CA ARG A 126 2.43 18.64 5.21
C ARG A 126 3.55 19.67 4.97
N ASP A 127 3.57 20.74 5.75
CA ASP A 127 4.59 21.80 5.75
C ASP A 127 5.72 21.55 6.77
N PHE A 128 5.90 20.29 7.21
CA PHE A 128 6.87 19.91 8.23
C PHE A 128 8.30 20.35 7.93
N ASP A 129 9.06 20.59 8.99
CA ASP A 129 10.50 20.76 8.93
C ASP A 129 11.17 19.36 9.07
N PRO A 130 11.96 18.92 8.06
CA PRO A 130 12.67 17.64 8.15
C PRO A 130 13.60 17.52 9.36
N SER A 131 14.14 18.62 9.88
CA SER A 131 15.02 18.60 11.06
C SER A 131 14.28 18.24 12.36
N SER A 132 12.96 18.29 12.38
CA SER A 132 12.13 17.97 13.56
C SER A 132 12.04 16.49 13.89
N VAL A 133 12.54 15.61 13.02
CA VAL A 133 12.45 14.15 13.16
C VAL A 133 13.83 13.51 13.08
N ASN A 134 14.10 12.56 13.98
CA ASN A 134 15.29 11.70 13.87
C ASN A 134 15.01 10.58 12.83
N TRP A 135 15.32 10.85 11.57
CA TRP A 135 15.08 9.93 10.45
C TRP A 135 15.88 8.63 10.53
N ASP A 136 16.94 8.57 11.34
CA ASP A 136 17.69 7.34 11.56
C ASP A 136 16.93 6.27 12.34
N GLU A 137 15.86 6.65 13.01
CA GLU A 137 14.96 5.74 13.73
C GLU A 137 13.69 5.45 12.95
N VAL A 138 13.45 6.14 11.82
CA VAL A 138 12.25 5.97 11.02
C VAL A 138 12.43 4.80 10.04
N MET A 139 11.52 3.84 10.13
CA MET A 139 11.46 2.66 9.29
C MET A 139 10.86 2.98 7.92
N CYS A 140 9.72 3.62 7.94
CA CYS A 140 8.98 3.99 6.74
C CYS A 140 8.18 5.27 6.93
N ILE A 141 7.87 5.90 5.82
CA ILE A 141 6.95 7.02 5.70
C ILE A 141 5.80 6.60 4.79
N MET A 142 4.56 6.75 5.28
CA MET A 142 3.36 6.42 4.52
C MET A 142 2.63 7.69 4.12
N VAL A 143 2.33 7.80 2.82
CA VAL A 143 1.67 8.96 2.22
C VAL A 143 0.54 8.48 1.32
N GLU A 144 -0.66 9.05 1.44
CA GLU A 144 -1.68 8.88 0.42
C GLU A 144 -1.26 9.59 -0.87
N THR A 145 -1.36 8.91 -2.01
CA THR A 145 -1.12 9.50 -3.34
C THR A 145 -1.95 10.78 -3.53
N CYS A 146 -3.18 10.77 -3.01
CA CYS A 146 -4.05 11.93 -2.93
C CYS A 146 -4.95 11.77 -1.71
N SER A 147 -4.87 12.68 -0.75
CA SER A 147 -5.58 12.56 0.51
C SER A 147 -7.01 13.06 0.45
N TYR A 148 -7.95 12.20 0.85
CA TYR A 148 -9.35 12.59 1.01
C TYR A 148 -9.54 13.65 2.11
N GLY A 149 -8.85 13.51 3.23
CA GLY A 149 -8.89 14.47 4.33
C GLY A 149 -8.39 15.87 3.94
N GLN A 150 -7.59 15.98 2.88
CA GLN A 150 -7.16 17.23 2.28
C GLN A 150 -8.04 17.69 1.10
N GLN A 151 -9.26 17.20 1.00
CA GLN A 151 -10.17 17.54 -0.09
C GLN A 151 -9.58 17.25 -1.48
N LEU A 152 -8.78 16.18 -1.59
CA LEU A 152 -8.11 15.75 -2.82
C LEU A 152 -7.17 16.81 -3.43
N ARG A 153 -6.65 17.72 -2.63
CA ARG A 153 -5.64 18.67 -3.10
C ARG A 153 -4.29 17.98 -3.26
N PRO A 154 -3.57 18.21 -4.35
CA PRO A 154 -2.24 17.64 -4.53
C PRO A 154 -1.27 18.25 -3.50
N ASN A 155 -0.29 17.46 -3.10
CA ASN A 155 0.83 17.98 -2.31
C ASN A 155 1.72 18.89 -3.17
N SER A 156 2.41 19.85 -2.54
CA SER A 156 3.32 20.77 -3.20
C SER A 156 4.59 20.05 -3.71
N GLN A 157 5.31 20.67 -4.64
CA GLN A 157 6.61 20.19 -5.08
C GLN A 157 7.61 20.13 -3.90
N ASP A 158 7.65 21.16 -3.04
CA ASP A 158 8.48 21.20 -1.83
C ASP A 158 8.22 19.99 -0.91
N PHE A 159 6.96 19.60 -0.75
CA PHE A 159 6.61 18.37 0.00
C PHE A 159 7.28 17.13 -0.61
N TRP A 160 7.16 16.95 -1.93
CA TRP A 160 7.72 15.79 -2.60
C TRP A 160 9.25 15.79 -2.63
N ASP A 161 9.87 16.97 -2.71
CA ASP A 161 11.33 17.11 -2.63
C ASP A 161 11.86 16.65 -1.26
N LYS A 162 11.17 17.03 -0.17
CA LYS A 162 11.47 16.55 1.19
C LYS A 162 11.30 15.04 1.31
N ILE A 163 10.20 14.48 0.80
CA ILE A 163 9.94 13.03 0.80
C ILE A 163 11.04 12.28 0.05
N THR A 164 11.43 12.77 -1.12
CA THR A 164 12.51 12.16 -1.92
C THR A 164 13.84 12.18 -1.17
N GLN A 165 14.19 13.28 -0.53
CA GLN A 165 15.42 13.38 0.28
C GLN A 165 15.41 12.38 1.45
N ILE A 166 14.27 12.24 2.14
CA ILE A 166 14.09 11.30 3.25
C ILE A 166 14.22 9.86 2.76
N GLN A 167 13.61 9.52 1.63
CA GLN A 167 13.71 8.20 0.99
C GLN A 167 15.16 7.87 0.62
N HIS A 168 15.92 8.82 0.05
CA HIS A 168 17.33 8.65 -0.26
C HIS A 168 18.18 8.47 1.01
N GLY A 169 17.74 8.98 2.15
CA GLY A 169 18.33 8.73 3.48
C GLY A 169 18.06 7.32 4.03
N GLY A 170 17.39 6.44 3.27
CA GLY A 170 17.16 5.03 3.61
C GLY A 170 15.83 4.72 4.30
N VAL A 171 14.96 5.70 4.45
CA VAL A 171 13.56 5.48 4.89
C VAL A 171 12.78 4.85 3.75
N VAL A 172 11.96 3.83 4.03
CA VAL A 172 11.09 3.19 3.02
C VAL A 172 9.91 4.11 2.72
N LEU A 173 9.73 4.49 1.46
CA LEU A 173 8.56 5.25 1.01
C LEU A 173 7.42 4.29 0.64
N ILE A 174 6.30 4.41 1.35
CA ILE A 174 5.05 3.70 1.07
C ILE A 174 4.04 4.72 0.55
N LEU A 175 3.52 4.51 -0.66
CA LEU A 175 2.40 5.29 -1.17
C LEU A 175 1.09 4.50 -1.08
N ASP A 176 0.14 5.05 -0.34
CA ASP A 176 -1.23 4.53 -0.29
C ASP A 176 -2.00 5.03 -1.52
N ASP A 177 -2.09 4.15 -2.52
CA ASP A 177 -2.78 4.41 -3.80
C ASP A 177 -4.17 3.74 -3.86
N ILE A 178 -4.69 3.27 -2.71
CA ILE A 178 -5.95 2.54 -2.61
C ILE A 178 -7.13 3.36 -3.13
N PHE A 179 -7.14 4.66 -2.84
CA PHE A 179 -8.24 5.53 -3.24
C PHE A 179 -8.12 5.99 -4.69
N ILE A 180 -6.94 6.32 -5.16
CA ILE A 180 -6.69 6.94 -6.46
C ILE A 180 -6.33 5.93 -7.54
N GLY A 181 -5.68 4.83 -7.21
CA GLY A 181 -5.26 3.81 -8.16
C GLY A 181 -6.42 3.16 -8.94
N GLY A 182 -6.08 2.41 -9.97
CA GLY A 182 -7.04 1.73 -10.85
C GLY A 182 -7.61 2.64 -11.94
N GLY A 183 -6.81 3.56 -12.46
CA GLY A 183 -7.13 4.33 -13.66
C GLY A 183 -7.86 5.67 -13.44
N LYS A 184 -8.15 6.08 -12.19
CA LYS A 184 -8.91 7.29 -11.90
C LYS A 184 -8.23 8.59 -12.34
N THR A 185 -6.91 8.59 -12.43
CA THR A 185 -6.09 9.76 -12.81
C THR A 185 -5.58 9.70 -14.25
N GLY A 186 -6.10 8.75 -15.06
CA GLY A 186 -5.65 8.53 -16.43
C GLY A 186 -4.46 7.55 -16.55
N THR A 187 -3.81 7.22 -15.44
CA THR A 187 -2.78 6.17 -15.33
C THR A 187 -3.27 5.04 -14.45
N PHE A 188 -2.81 3.81 -14.67
CA PHE A 188 -3.26 2.65 -13.88
C PHE A 188 -2.93 2.82 -12.39
N VAL A 189 -1.75 3.34 -12.07
CA VAL A 189 -1.35 3.72 -10.71
C VAL A 189 -1.24 5.23 -10.60
N GLY A 190 -1.83 5.82 -9.57
CA GLY A 190 -1.91 7.27 -9.40
C GLY A 190 -0.55 7.92 -9.17
N TRP A 191 0.38 7.21 -8.53
CA TRP A 191 1.71 7.72 -8.23
C TRP A 191 2.57 8.02 -9.48
N ARG A 192 2.25 7.47 -10.65
CA ARG A 192 2.95 7.85 -11.90
C ARG A 192 2.80 9.31 -12.29
N ASN A 193 1.83 9.99 -11.70
CA ASN A 193 1.64 11.45 -11.88
C ASN A 193 2.38 12.27 -10.81
N LEU A 194 3.17 11.62 -9.93
CA LEU A 194 3.93 12.27 -8.87
C LEU A 194 5.42 12.31 -9.24
N PRO A 195 6.18 13.27 -8.69
CA PRO A 195 7.62 13.37 -8.94
C PRO A 195 8.46 12.40 -8.07
N VAL A 196 7.87 11.34 -7.57
CA VAL A 196 8.51 10.33 -6.71
C VAL A 196 8.17 8.93 -7.18
N MET A 197 9.07 7.98 -6.91
CA MET A 197 8.87 6.56 -7.15
C MET A 197 8.85 5.84 -5.80
N PRO A 198 7.75 5.18 -5.41
CA PRO A 198 7.67 4.51 -4.12
C PRO A 198 8.54 3.26 -4.07
N ASP A 199 9.00 2.88 -2.88
CA ASP A 199 9.59 1.56 -2.62
C ASP A 199 8.49 0.50 -2.54
N ILE A 200 7.35 0.89 -1.95
CA ILE A 200 6.14 0.07 -1.80
C ILE A 200 4.93 0.95 -2.10
N PHE A 201 3.92 0.41 -2.74
CA PHE A 201 2.61 1.08 -2.81
C PHE A 201 1.48 0.07 -2.63
N THR A 202 0.30 0.55 -2.28
CA THR A 202 -0.87 -0.30 -2.05
C THR A 202 -2.00 0.05 -2.99
N MET A 203 -2.74 -0.96 -3.42
CA MET A 203 -3.91 -0.82 -4.29
C MET A 203 -5.12 -1.50 -3.66
N GLY A 204 -6.30 -0.98 -3.98
CA GLY A 204 -7.57 -1.56 -3.54
C GLY A 204 -8.72 -0.98 -4.34
N LYS A 205 -9.91 -1.02 -3.79
CA LYS A 205 -11.13 -0.44 -4.37
C LYS A 205 -11.29 -0.70 -5.88
N ALA A 206 -10.67 0.13 -6.71
CA ALA A 206 -10.80 0.07 -8.17
C ALA A 206 -10.10 -1.13 -8.82
N ILE A 207 -9.21 -1.85 -8.11
CA ILE A 207 -8.54 -3.05 -8.65
C ILE A 207 -9.54 -4.12 -9.06
N THR A 208 -10.70 -4.19 -8.39
CA THR A 208 -11.82 -5.08 -8.74
C THR A 208 -13.05 -4.32 -9.23
N ALA A 209 -12.93 -3.00 -9.46
CA ALA A 209 -14.06 -2.14 -9.77
C ALA A 209 -15.22 -2.22 -8.74
N GLY A 210 -14.96 -2.73 -7.53
CA GLY A 210 -15.94 -2.88 -6.46
C GLY A 210 -16.74 -4.19 -6.48
N PHE A 211 -16.45 -5.12 -7.38
CA PHE A 211 -17.18 -6.40 -7.45
C PHE A 211 -16.81 -7.36 -6.33
N PHE A 212 -15.55 -7.36 -5.89
CA PHE A 212 -15.05 -8.28 -4.85
C PHE A 212 -14.07 -7.59 -3.91
N PRO A 213 -13.95 -8.08 -2.67
CA PRO A 213 -12.92 -7.63 -1.75
C PRO A 213 -11.55 -8.14 -2.21
N LEU A 214 -10.72 -7.24 -2.71
CA LEU A 214 -9.35 -7.51 -3.08
C LEU A 214 -8.53 -6.22 -2.97
N SER A 215 -7.33 -6.37 -2.47
CA SER A 215 -6.30 -5.34 -2.41
C SER A 215 -4.94 -5.97 -2.65
N ALA A 216 -3.93 -5.17 -2.88
CA ALA A 216 -2.57 -5.65 -3.10
C ALA A 216 -1.56 -4.70 -2.46
N THR A 217 -0.54 -5.28 -1.84
CA THR A 217 0.71 -4.61 -1.50
C THR A 217 1.69 -4.85 -2.63
N MET A 218 2.15 -3.78 -3.25
CA MET A 218 3.06 -3.79 -4.39
C MET A 218 4.44 -3.34 -3.92
N TYR A 219 5.50 -4.09 -4.21
CA TYR A 219 6.86 -3.76 -3.77
C TYR A 219 7.85 -3.82 -4.91
N GLY A 220 8.68 -2.78 -4.97
CA GLY A 220 9.63 -2.55 -6.04
C GLY A 220 10.92 -3.36 -5.90
N PRO A 221 11.84 -3.26 -6.92
CA PRO A 221 13.09 -4.02 -6.96
C PRO A 221 13.92 -3.89 -5.68
N LYS A 222 14.07 -2.70 -5.14
CA LYS A 222 14.83 -2.45 -3.90
C LYS A 222 14.40 -3.37 -2.74
N ILE A 223 13.11 -3.60 -2.61
CA ILE A 223 12.55 -4.48 -1.58
C ILE A 223 12.65 -5.96 -2.02
N ALA A 224 12.34 -6.23 -3.29
CA ALA A 224 12.26 -7.58 -3.85
C ALA A 224 13.63 -8.29 -3.94
N GLU A 225 14.72 -7.55 -4.06
CA GLU A 225 16.09 -8.11 -4.12
C GLU A 225 16.59 -8.60 -2.76
N VAL A 226 16.01 -8.10 -1.68
CA VAL A 226 16.45 -8.38 -0.32
C VAL A 226 15.55 -9.38 0.39
N LEU A 227 14.25 -9.33 0.09
CA LEU A 227 13.28 -10.27 0.67
C LEU A 227 13.29 -11.60 -0.08
N PRO A 228 13.18 -12.73 0.62
CA PRO A 228 13.15 -14.08 0.01
C PRO A 228 11.94 -14.28 -0.89
#